data_ef2645e187adf6f9f05a3c895d96d999
#
_entry.id   ef2645e187adf6f9f05a3c895d96d999
#
_cell.length_a   1.000
_cell.length_b   1.000
_cell.length_c   1.000
_cell.angle_alpha   90.00
_cell.angle_beta   90.00
_cell.angle_gamma   90.00
#
_symmetry.space_group_name_H-M   'P 1'
#
loop_
_entity.id
_entity.type
_entity.pdbx_description
1 polymer ?
#
loop_
_entity_poly.entity_id
_entity_poly.type
_entity_poly.pdbx_seq_one_letter_code
_entity_poly.pdbx_strand_id
1 'polypeptide(L)'
;MVLTVLLLVLLAGLAGSSPPPEPVVCARGMADCTVSNAFGSFLDRTICRAANATFPRTEKELVAAVAAAAAAKRKVKVATKHSHSFPKLACPGGRDGTIISTERLNRVASVDVAKGLMTVESGMVLRDLIQAAAAKGLALPHSPYWSGLTIGGLLATGAHGSSLKGKGGAVHEYVVGMRIVTPAPASQGFAVVRELCADHPDLDAAKVSLGVLGVVSQVTLALQPMFKRSVTFVTRDDSDMAEKAARWGDLHEFGDMAWLPQLHKVIYREDDRVTIKTVGDGLNDHLGFRSNPTAPLISSRVTMELLEKNINAVARCKAANATVSLFETAAYGFTNNGSLFTGYPVVGFQHKIQASGACIGSQEDALLTSCAWDPRIQGTFFYTNAYSIALSKVPAFVADMQELRDRCPLSFCGIDTSGGMLIRYVKASSAYLGKPEDSIDFDIAYYRSYTKGEPNPHYEVLDELQQMALRKYNAIPHWGKNRNFAFEGAMAKHPKAGKFLEVKRRYDPDGIFSSEWSDQVLGINGSPAIFEKRCAIEGLCICSDDSHCAPEEGYYCLPGKVYTDARVCSFQPAF
;
A
#
# COMPACT_ATOMS: atom_id res chain seq x y z
N MET A 1 -22.02 -4.83 32.58
CA MET A 1 -21.47 -3.85 31.62
C MET A 1 -20.85 -4.50 30.37
N VAL A 2 -19.93 -5.43 30.48
CA VAL A 2 -19.31 -6.12 29.30
C VAL A 2 -20.35 -6.92 28.50
N LEU A 3 -21.26 -7.63 29.16
CA LEU A 3 -22.32 -8.42 28.48
C LEU A 3 -23.35 -7.54 27.77
N THR A 4 -23.66 -6.37 28.32
CA THR A 4 -24.60 -5.42 27.73
C THR A 4 -23.99 -4.73 26.50
N VAL A 5 -22.70 -4.44 26.51
CA VAL A 5 -21.98 -3.90 25.36
C VAL A 5 -21.88 -4.95 24.24
N LEU A 6 -21.61 -6.22 24.58
CA LEU A 6 -21.63 -7.32 23.60
C LEU A 6 -23.01 -7.51 22.97
N LEU A 7 -24.08 -7.40 23.74
CA LEU A 7 -25.46 -7.52 23.24
C LEU A 7 -25.86 -6.34 22.34
N LEU A 8 -25.43 -5.11 22.68
CA LEU A 8 -25.65 -3.92 21.86
C LEU A 8 -24.84 -3.97 20.55
N VAL A 9 -23.63 -4.50 20.56
CA VAL A 9 -22.81 -4.71 19.37
C VAL A 9 -23.42 -5.79 18.47
N LEU A 10 -23.98 -6.86 19.06
CA LEU A 10 -24.72 -7.89 18.31
C LEU A 10 -26.02 -7.36 17.70
N LEU A 11 -26.74 -6.48 18.41
CA LEU A 11 -27.99 -5.89 17.90
C LEU A 11 -27.76 -4.81 16.85
N ALA A 12 -26.68 -4.03 16.95
CA ALA A 12 -26.29 -3.06 15.91
C ALA A 12 -25.81 -3.74 14.60
N GLY A 13 -25.29 -4.96 14.70
CA GLY A 13 -24.89 -5.77 13.54
C GLY A 13 -26.03 -6.40 12.74
N LEU A 14 -27.27 -6.36 13.24
CA LEU A 14 -28.45 -6.93 12.56
C LEU A 14 -29.09 -6.01 11.52
N ALA A 15 -28.59 -4.81 11.34
CA ALA A 15 -29.12 -3.85 10.38
C ALA A 15 -28.44 -3.95 9.02
N GLY A 16 -28.83 -4.92 8.22
CA GLY A 16 -28.66 -4.90 6.78
C GLY A 16 -27.63 -5.84 6.20
N SER A 17 -28.08 -6.87 5.56
CA SER A 17 -27.34 -7.76 4.65
C SER A 17 -27.03 -7.09 3.30
N SER A 18 -26.52 -5.83 3.31
CA SER A 18 -26.10 -5.18 2.08
C SER A 18 -24.63 -5.53 1.77
N PRO A 19 -24.26 -5.73 0.50
CA PRO A 19 -22.88 -5.97 0.11
C PRO A 19 -21.98 -4.79 0.54
N PRO A 20 -20.65 -5.01 0.69
CA PRO A 20 -19.73 -3.92 0.97
C PRO A 20 -19.81 -2.88 -0.15
N PRO A 21 -19.72 -1.57 0.18
CA PRO A 21 -19.75 -0.54 -0.83
C PRO A 21 -18.53 -0.68 -1.76
N GLU A 22 -18.79 -0.61 -3.04
CA GLU A 22 -17.73 -0.56 -4.04
C GLU A 22 -17.00 0.80 -3.96
N PRO A 23 -15.70 0.86 -4.31
CA PRO A 23 -14.97 2.13 -4.35
C PRO A 23 -15.55 3.16 -5.31
N VAL A 24 -16.29 2.70 -6.33
CA VAL A 24 -17.02 3.57 -7.27
C VAL A 24 -18.50 3.27 -7.15
N VAL A 25 -19.26 4.19 -6.61
CA VAL A 25 -20.73 4.07 -6.41
C VAL A 25 -21.43 5.17 -7.19
N CYS A 26 -22.36 4.80 -8.07
CA CYS A 26 -23.14 5.74 -8.90
C CYS A 26 -24.60 5.76 -8.48
N ALA A 27 -25.16 6.98 -8.28
CA ALA A 27 -26.53 7.16 -7.84
C ALA A 27 -27.57 6.86 -8.93
N ARG A 28 -27.19 7.00 -10.22
CA ARG A 28 -28.09 6.85 -11.38
C ARG A 28 -27.43 6.02 -12.48
N GLY A 29 -27.50 4.70 -12.36
CA GLY A 29 -26.85 3.80 -13.31
C GLY A 29 -25.34 3.98 -13.34
N MET A 30 -24.78 4.65 -14.34
CA MET A 30 -23.37 4.98 -14.46
C MET A 30 -23.09 6.48 -14.29
N ALA A 31 -24.04 7.26 -13.78
CA ALA A 31 -23.92 8.70 -13.61
C ALA A 31 -23.99 9.11 -12.12
N ASP A 32 -23.49 10.31 -11.83
CA ASP A 32 -23.41 10.89 -10.49
C ASP A 32 -22.71 9.94 -9.51
N CYS A 33 -21.42 9.75 -9.75
CA CYS A 33 -20.61 8.77 -9.05
C CYS A 33 -19.79 9.39 -7.93
N THR A 34 -19.62 8.64 -6.84
CA THR A 34 -18.60 8.87 -5.81
C THR A 34 -17.46 7.89 -5.97
N VAL A 35 -16.25 8.32 -5.61
CA VAL A 35 -15.04 7.50 -5.65
C VAL A 35 -14.34 7.60 -4.29
N SER A 36 -14.09 6.45 -3.68
CA SER A 36 -13.35 6.32 -2.42
C SER A 36 -12.35 5.16 -2.51
N ASN A 37 -11.59 4.94 -1.45
CA ASN A 37 -10.82 3.70 -1.33
C ASN A 37 -11.63 2.61 -0.60
N ALA A 38 -11.01 1.44 -0.41
CA ALA A 38 -11.64 0.30 0.26
C ALA A 38 -12.00 0.55 1.73
N PHE A 39 -11.43 1.59 2.38
CA PHE A 39 -11.77 2.01 3.75
C PHE A 39 -12.95 3.01 3.81
N GLY A 40 -13.55 3.36 2.67
CA GLY A 40 -14.68 4.28 2.57
C GLY A 40 -14.33 5.74 2.32
N SER A 41 -13.11 6.17 2.58
CA SER A 41 -12.58 7.51 2.22
C SER A 41 -11.08 7.47 2.03
N PHE A 42 -10.52 8.43 1.30
CA PHE A 42 -9.07 8.61 1.21
C PHE A 42 -8.49 9.14 2.52
N LEU A 43 -7.17 9.13 2.67
CA LEU A 43 -6.51 9.53 3.93
C LEU A 43 -6.82 10.96 4.36
N ASP A 44 -7.02 11.86 3.40
CA ASP A 44 -7.46 13.24 3.66
C ASP A 44 -8.97 13.35 3.92
N ARG A 45 -9.63 12.22 4.20
CA ARG A 45 -11.08 12.07 4.46
C ARG A 45 -11.97 12.50 3.30
N THR A 46 -11.41 12.69 2.11
CA THR A 46 -12.21 13.03 0.94
C THR A 46 -12.90 11.80 0.36
N ILE A 47 -14.09 12.03 -0.20
CA ILE A 47 -14.78 11.17 -1.14
C ILE A 47 -14.90 11.96 -2.43
N CYS A 48 -14.26 11.51 -3.48
CA CYS A 48 -14.25 12.24 -4.74
C CYS A 48 -15.54 12.05 -5.51
N ARG A 49 -15.84 12.96 -6.43
CA ARG A 49 -17.00 12.87 -7.31
C ARG A 49 -16.58 12.72 -8.77
N ALA A 50 -17.42 12.05 -9.55
CA ALA A 50 -17.30 11.94 -11.00
C ALA A 50 -18.68 12.06 -11.64
N ALA A 51 -18.75 12.64 -12.82
CA ALA A 51 -20.00 12.74 -13.58
C ALA A 51 -20.51 11.34 -13.97
N ASN A 52 -19.60 10.45 -14.33
CA ASN A 52 -19.94 9.09 -14.74
C ASN A 52 -18.77 8.11 -14.49
N ALA A 53 -19.10 6.82 -14.56
CA ALA A 53 -18.16 5.73 -14.59
C ALA A 53 -18.45 4.79 -15.78
N THR A 54 -17.41 4.20 -16.36
CA THR A 54 -17.51 3.21 -17.44
C THR A 54 -16.75 1.94 -17.08
N PHE A 55 -17.23 0.80 -17.55
CA PHE A 55 -16.72 -0.53 -17.21
C PHE A 55 -16.41 -1.33 -18.48
N PRO A 56 -15.38 -0.97 -19.25
CA PRO A 56 -15.02 -1.63 -20.50
C PRO A 56 -14.66 -3.09 -20.26
N ARG A 57 -15.13 -3.97 -21.17
CA ARG A 57 -14.87 -5.42 -21.18
C ARG A 57 -13.82 -5.84 -22.19
N THR A 58 -13.48 -4.93 -23.09
CA THR A 58 -12.51 -5.14 -24.16
C THR A 58 -11.64 -3.90 -24.34
N GLU A 59 -10.45 -4.08 -24.90
CA GLU A 59 -9.59 -2.93 -25.26
C GLU A 59 -10.28 -1.99 -26.23
N LYS A 60 -11.11 -2.51 -27.15
CA LYS A 60 -11.90 -1.68 -28.08
C LYS A 60 -12.87 -0.76 -27.33
N GLU A 61 -13.58 -1.30 -26.33
CA GLU A 61 -14.47 -0.48 -25.49
C GLU A 61 -13.68 0.52 -24.65
N LEU A 62 -12.49 0.14 -24.17
CA LEU A 62 -11.59 1.04 -23.46
C LEU A 62 -11.13 2.20 -24.34
N VAL A 63 -10.72 1.92 -25.58
CA VAL A 63 -10.37 2.96 -26.57
C VAL A 63 -11.53 3.92 -26.79
N ALA A 64 -12.77 3.38 -26.96
CA ALA A 64 -13.96 4.20 -27.13
C ALA A 64 -14.23 5.10 -25.90
N ALA A 65 -14.04 4.57 -24.67
CA ALA A 65 -14.22 5.34 -23.44
C ALA A 65 -13.19 6.50 -23.32
N VAL A 66 -11.92 6.23 -23.62
CA VAL A 66 -10.86 7.27 -23.63
C VAL A 66 -11.14 8.29 -24.73
N ALA A 67 -11.52 7.86 -25.94
CA ALA A 67 -11.83 8.73 -27.05
C ALA A 67 -12.99 9.68 -26.72
N ALA A 68 -14.07 9.17 -26.12
CA ALA A 68 -15.21 9.97 -25.70
C ALA A 68 -14.83 11.05 -24.67
N ALA A 69 -14.00 10.68 -23.69
CA ALA A 69 -13.50 11.64 -22.70
C ALA A 69 -12.58 12.68 -23.32
N ALA A 70 -11.67 12.28 -24.22
CA ALA A 70 -10.75 13.16 -24.92
C ALA A 70 -11.49 14.15 -25.84
N ALA A 71 -12.45 13.68 -26.63
CA ALA A 71 -13.27 14.54 -27.48
C ALA A 71 -14.06 15.58 -26.66
N ALA A 72 -14.53 15.19 -25.47
CA ALA A 72 -15.24 16.09 -24.56
C ALA A 72 -14.33 16.92 -23.64
N LYS A 73 -13.00 16.75 -23.72
CA LYS A 73 -11.99 17.36 -22.82
C LYS A 73 -12.28 17.11 -21.35
N ARG A 74 -12.84 15.96 -21.00
CA ARG A 74 -13.16 15.57 -19.63
C ARG A 74 -11.97 14.91 -18.96
N LYS A 75 -11.74 15.23 -17.69
CA LYS A 75 -10.74 14.55 -16.87
C LYS A 75 -11.11 13.09 -16.67
N VAL A 76 -10.10 12.22 -16.67
CA VAL A 76 -10.26 10.77 -16.52
C VAL A 76 -9.33 10.27 -15.42
N LYS A 77 -9.83 9.39 -14.57
CA LYS A 77 -9.00 8.55 -13.72
C LYS A 77 -9.44 7.09 -13.81
N VAL A 78 -8.47 6.22 -13.52
CA VAL A 78 -8.69 4.78 -13.50
C VAL A 78 -8.88 4.33 -12.07
N ALA A 79 -9.94 3.58 -11.80
CA ALA A 79 -10.16 2.90 -10.54
C ALA A 79 -10.53 1.44 -10.82
N THR A 80 -10.20 0.56 -9.91
CA THR A 80 -10.62 -0.84 -9.95
C THR A 80 -11.57 -1.13 -8.80
N LYS A 81 -12.20 -2.30 -8.82
CA LYS A 81 -13.11 -2.74 -7.78
C LYS A 81 -12.48 -2.75 -6.38
N HIS A 82 -11.21 -3.11 -6.29
CA HIS A 82 -10.50 -3.29 -5.02
C HIS A 82 -9.43 -2.20 -4.83
N SER A 83 -9.84 -0.93 -4.76
CA SER A 83 -8.91 0.18 -4.58
C SER A 83 -8.42 0.26 -3.14
N HIS A 84 -7.15 -0.09 -2.90
CA HIS A 84 -6.48 0.03 -1.61
C HIS A 84 -5.45 1.17 -1.56
N SER A 85 -5.39 2.03 -2.59
CA SER A 85 -4.53 3.21 -2.57
C SER A 85 -5.00 4.17 -1.48
N PHE A 86 -4.09 4.56 -0.59
CA PHE A 86 -4.37 5.58 0.43
C PHE A 86 -4.45 6.98 -0.18
N PRO A 87 -3.47 7.42 -1.02
CA PRO A 87 -3.60 8.68 -1.73
C PRO A 87 -4.72 8.64 -2.77
N LYS A 88 -5.35 9.78 -2.99
CA LYS A 88 -6.49 9.92 -3.92
C LYS A 88 -6.09 9.91 -5.40
N LEU A 89 -5.23 8.98 -5.81
CA LEU A 89 -4.77 8.83 -7.20
C LEU A 89 -5.89 8.51 -8.18
N ALA A 90 -6.97 7.88 -7.72
CA ALA A 90 -8.14 7.55 -8.53
C ALA A 90 -9.16 8.70 -8.65
N CYS A 91 -8.94 9.84 -7.97
CA CYS A 91 -9.85 10.98 -8.04
C CYS A 91 -9.71 11.72 -9.36
N PRO A 92 -10.78 11.88 -10.15
CA PRO A 92 -10.76 12.73 -11.32
C PRO A 92 -10.72 14.22 -10.93
N GLY A 93 -10.35 15.08 -11.86
CA GLY A 93 -10.37 16.53 -11.62
C GLY A 93 -11.80 17.07 -11.63
N GLY A 94 -12.35 17.34 -10.45
CA GLY A 94 -13.68 17.94 -10.29
C GLY A 94 -14.86 16.98 -10.48
N ARG A 95 -16.09 17.53 -10.45
CA ARG A 95 -17.34 16.76 -10.54
C ARG A 95 -17.65 16.25 -11.93
N ASP A 96 -17.04 16.85 -12.96
CA ASP A 96 -17.31 16.56 -14.38
C ASP A 96 -16.42 15.46 -14.95
N GLY A 97 -15.51 14.92 -14.15
CA GLY A 97 -14.59 13.86 -14.57
C GLY A 97 -15.29 12.51 -14.80
N THR A 98 -14.59 11.63 -15.49
CA THR A 98 -15.04 10.27 -15.79
C THR A 98 -14.12 9.27 -15.06
N ILE A 99 -14.71 8.22 -14.49
CA ILE A 99 -13.98 7.05 -14.02
C ILE A 99 -14.03 5.95 -15.09
N ILE A 100 -12.86 5.35 -15.36
CA ILE A 100 -12.78 4.12 -16.15
C ILE A 100 -12.39 3.01 -15.17
N SER A 101 -13.30 2.04 -14.96
CA SER A 101 -12.99 0.84 -14.17
C SER A 101 -12.45 -0.25 -15.08
N THR A 102 -11.28 -0.78 -14.74
CA THR A 102 -10.66 -1.90 -15.47
C THR A 102 -11.03 -3.27 -14.89
N GLU A 103 -11.96 -3.35 -13.94
CA GLU A 103 -12.34 -4.60 -13.26
C GLU A 103 -12.75 -5.73 -14.21
N ARG A 104 -13.31 -5.37 -15.39
CA ARG A 104 -13.77 -6.33 -16.42
C ARG A 104 -12.72 -6.66 -17.46
N LEU A 105 -11.55 -6.03 -17.40
CA LEU A 105 -10.35 -6.34 -18.18
C LEU A 105 -9.45 -7.23 -17.32
N ASN A 106 -9.82 -8.49 -17.13
CA ASN A 106 -9.21 -9.38 -16.14
C ASN A 106 -8.80 -10.75 -16.69
N ARG A 107 -8.63 -10.88 -18.01
CA ARG A 107 -8.31 -12.14 -18.68
C ARG A 107 -6.81 -12.33 -18.86
N VAL A 108 -6.40 -13.59 -18.99
CA VAL A 108 -5.10 -13.97 -19.57
C VAL A 108 -5.23 -13.84 -21.09
N ALA A 109 -4.47 -12.93 -21.70
CA ALA A 109 -4.49 -12.71 -23.14
C ALA A 109 -3.65 -13.74 -23.89
N SER A 110 -2.44 -14.07 -23.36
CA SER A 110 -1.57 -15.10 -23.94
C SER A 110 -0.57 -15.65 -22.92
N VAL A 111 -0.07 -16.86 -23.16
CA VAL A 111 1.04 -17.47 -22.41
C VAL A 111 1.98 -18.16 -23.37
N ASP A 112 3.25 -17.80 -23.33
CA ASP A 112 4.36 -18.50 -23.99
C ASP A 112 5.22 -19.15 -22.92
N VAL A 113 4.94 -20.42 -22.63
CA VAL A 113 5.63 -21.17 -21.57
C VAL A 113 7.11 -21.34 -21.90
N ALA A 114 7.46 -21.53 -23.17
CA ALA A 114 8.84 -21.74 -23.58
C ALA A 114 9.72 -20.51 -23.34
N LYS A 115 9.16 -19.31 -23.51
CA LYS A 115 9.85 -18.05 -23.22
C LYS A 115 9.59 -17.53 -21.81
N GLY A 116 8.72 -18.17 -21.03
CA GLY A 116 8.31 -17.69 -19.71
C GLY A 116 7.53 -16.37 -19.76
N LEU A 117 6.75 -16.12 -20.82
CA LEU A 117 6.00 -14.88 -20.98
C LEU A 117 4.51 -15.09 -20.73
N MET A 118 3.90 -14.18 -19.99
CA MET A 118 2.45 -14.15 -19.79
C MET A 118 1.94 -12.73 -19.99
N THR A 119 0.95 -12.56 -20.89
CA THR A 119 0.24 -11.30 -21.10
C THR A 119 -1.12 -11.37 -20.44
N VAL A 120 -1.42 -10.39 -19.60
CA VAL A 120 -2.66 -10.27 -18.86
C VAL A 120 -3.28 -8.89 -19.01
N GLU A 121 -4.59 -8.81 -18.86
CA GLU A 121 -5.31 -7.54 -18.79
C GLU A 121 -5.10 -6.86 -17.43
N SER A 122 -5.10 -5.53 -17.41
CA SER A 122 -4.66 -4.71 -16.27
C SER A 122 -5.55 -4.82 -15.02
N GLY A 123 -6.81 -5.17 -15.18
CA GLY A 123 -7.76 -5.39 -14.08
C GLY A 123 -7.65 -6.77 -13.42
N MET A 124 -6.79 -7.66 -13.91
CA MET A 124 -6.55 -8.96 -13.30
C MET A 124 -6.01 -8.78 -11.88
N VAL A 125 -6.58 -9.50 -10.93
CA VAL A 125 -6.12 -9.53 -9.53
C VAL A 125 -4.84 -10.36 -9.43
N LEU A 126 -3.89 -9.93 -8.61
CA LEU A 126 -2.59 -10.58 -8.42
C LEU A 126 -2.74 -12.07 -8.06
N ARG A 127 -3.70 -12.42 -7.20
CA ARG A 127 -4.01 -13.82 -6.86
C ARG A 127 -4.30 -14.65 -8.11
N ASP A 128 -5.14 -14.13 -8.99
CA ASP A 128 -5.59 -14.85 -10.18
C ASP A 128 -4.45 -14.98 -11.20
N LEU A 129 -3.60 -13.96 -11.34
CA LEU A 129 -2.36 -14.03 -12.12
C LEU A 129 -1.41 -15.12 -11.58
N ILE A 130 -1.19 -15.15 -10.26
CA ILE A 130 -0.30 -16.12 -9.62
C ILE A 130 -0.81 -17.55 -9.87
N GLN A 131 -2.12 -17.78 -9.75
CA GLN A 131 -2.72 -19.10 -9.98
C GLN A 131 -2.69 -19.48 -11.47
N ALA A 132 -2.96 -18.54 -12.37
CA ALA A 132 -2.88 -18.77 -13.81
C ALA A 132 -1.45 -19.13 -14.26
N ALA A 133 -0.44 -18.46 -13.72
CA ALA A 133 0.96 -18.77 -13.96
C ALA A 133 1.33 -20.17 -13.42
N ALA A 134 0.92 -20.49 -12.20
CA ALA A 134 1.16 -21.78 -11.56
C ALA A 134 0.54 -22.94 -12.35
N ALA A 135 -0.67 -22.78 -12.89
CA ALA A 135 -1.34 -23.77 -13.74
C ALA A 135 -0.54 -24.08 -15.04
N LYS A 136 0.39 -23.20 -15.42
CA LYS A 136 1.30 -23.38 -16.57
C LYS A 136 2.72 -23.78 -16.16
N GLY A 137 2.95 -24.12 -14.89
CA GLY A 137 4.27 -24.43 -14.37
C GLY A 137 5.20 -23.22 -14.27
N LEU A 138 4.65 -22.01 -14.29
CA LEU A 138 5.37 -20.74 -14.19
C LEU A 138 5.14 -20.08 -12.85
N ALA A 139 6.03 -19.16 -12.46
CA ALA A 139 5.94 -18.36 -11.26
C ALA A 139 6.31 -16.89 -11.53
N LEU A 140 5.55 -15.96 -10.98
CA LEU A 140 5.99 -14.58 -10.79
C LEU A 140 7.08 -14.61 -9.71
N PRO A 141 8.30 -14.12 -9.97
CA PRO A 141 9.40 -14.29 -9.03
C PRO A 141 9.16 -13.58 -7.69
N HIS A 142 8.67 -12.36 -7.73
CA HIS A 142 8.39 -11.54 -6.57
C HIS A 142 7.05 -10.81 -6.72
N SER A 143 6.38 -10.56 -5.58
CA SER A 143 5.11 -9.83 -5.54
C SER A 143 4.92 -9.15 -4.18
N PRO A 144 4.04 -8.14 -4.08
CA PRO A 144 3.52 -7.67 -2.80
C PRO A 144 2.89 -8.80 -1.98
N TYR A 145 2.82 -8.61 -0.66
CA TYR A 145 2.35 -9.67 0.24
C TYR A 145 0.83 -9.87 0.23
N TRP A 146 0.05 -8.81 -0.04
CA TRP A 146 -1.39 -8.96 -0.21
C TRP A 146 -1.75 -9.27 -1.66
N SER A 147 -2.48 -10.36 -1.87
CA SER A 147 -2.80 -10.89 -3.20
C SER A 147 -4.00 -10.21 -3.88
N GLY A 148 -4.68 -9.29 -3.21
CA GLY A 148 -5.88 -8.61 -3.74
C GLY A 148 -5.61 -7.40 -4.64
N LEU A 149 -4.37 -7.03 -4.90
CA LEU A 149 -4.01 -5.93 -5.80
C LEU A 149 -4.30 -6.30 -7.26
N THR A 150 -4.73 -5.32 -8.06
CA THR A 150 -4.81 -5.50 -9.53
C THR A 150 -3.48 -5.17 -10.20
N ILE A 151 -3.22 -5.81 -11.34
CA ILE A 151 -1.93 -5.65 -12.05
C ILE A 151 -1.70 -4.19 -12.45
N GLY A 152 -2.69 -3.52 -13.03
CA GLY A 152 -2.57 -2.10 -13.38
C GLY A 152 -2.31 -1.21 -12.17
N GLY A 153 -3.01 -1.46 -11.05
CA GLY A 153 -2.88 -0.68 -9.81
C GLY A 153 -1.53 -0.86 -9.13
N LEU A 154 -1.04 -2.10 -9.00
CA LEU A 154 0.26 -2.36 -8.37
C LEU A 154 1.43 -1.80 -9.18
N LEU A 155 1.34 -1.82 -10.52
CA LEU A 155 2.35 -1.20 -11.37
C LEU A 155 2.32 0.32 -11.26
N ALA A 156 1.13 0.93 -11.33
CA ALA A 156 0.98 2.38 -11.27
C ALA A 156 1.65 3.02 -10.05
N THR A 157 1.71 2.31 -8.91
CA THR A 157 2.29 2.79 -7.65
C THR A 157 3.63 2.17 -7.29
N GLY A 158 4.18 1.29 -8.14
CA GLY A 158 5.46 0.64 -7.91
C GLY A 158 5.47 -0.36 -6.75
N ALA A 159 4.37 -1.11 -6.56
CA ALA A 159 4.26 -2.08 -5.49
C ALA A 159 5.30 -3.22 -5.63
N HIS A 160 5.83 -3.67 -4.48
CA HIS A 160 6.96 -4.59 -4.44
C HIS A 160 6.87 -5.59 -3.29
N GLY A 161 7.60 -6.68 -3.41
CA GLY A 161 7.93 -7.61 -2.33
C GLY A 161 9.22 -7.21 -1.63
N SER A 162 10.06 -8.19 -1.29
CA SER A 162 11.38 -7.98 -0.68
C SER A 162 12.42 -8.78 -1.45
N SER A 163 13.41 -8.13 -2.08
CA SER A 163 14.59 -8.77 -2.65
C SER A 163 15.59 -7.75 -3.21
N LEU A 164 16.87 -8.03 -3.06
CA LEU A 164 17.97 -7.40 -3.82
C LEU A 164 18.53 -8.31 -4.91
N LYS A 165 18.09 -9.57 -4.97
CA LYS A 165 18.60 -10.55 -5.96
C LYS A 165 17.96 -10.37 -7.34
N GLY A 166 18.69 -10.72 -8.38
CA GLY A 166 18.22 -10.65 -9.77
C GLY A 166 17.71 -9.26 -10.14
N LYS A 167 16.45 -9.17 -10.58
CA LYS A 167 15.76 -7.89 -10.88
C LYS A 167 15.12 -7.22 -9.65
N GLY A 168 15.29 -7.81 -8.46
CA GLY A 168 14.71 -7.28 -7.22
C GLY A 168 13.25 -7.65 -6.99
N GLY A 169 12.67 -7.10 -5.90
CA GLY A 169 11.32 -7.44 -5.43
C GLY A 169 10.18 -6.68 -6.12
N ALA A 170 10.46 -5.71 -7.00
CA ALA A 170 9.44 -4.88 -7.64
C ALA A 170 8.83 -5.57 -8.87
N VAL A 171 7.49 -5.68 -8.91
CA VAL A 171 6.80 -6.38 -10.02
C VAL A 171 7.04 -5.71 -11.37
N HIS A 172 7.15 -4.39 -11.39
CA HIS A 172 7.36 -3.64 -12.63
C HIS A 172 8.71 -3.93 -13.31
N GLU A 173 9.69 -4.48 -12.62
CA GLU A 173 10.97 -4.90 -13.23
C GLU A 173 10.83 -6.18 -14.08
N TYR A 174 9.75 -6.91 -13.90
CA TYR A 174 9.41 -8.10 -14.71
C TYR A 174 8.52 -7.78 -15.91
N VAL A 175 8.12 -6.52 -16.08
CA VAL A 175 7.37 -6.06 -17.25
C VAL A 175 8.30 -5.97 -18.46
N VAL A 176 7.95 -6.68 -19.54
CA VAL A 176 8.66 -6.70 -20.82
C VAL A 176 7.81 -6.23 -21.98
N GLY A 177 6.56 -5.85 -21.71
CA GLY A 177 5.67 -5.27 -22.68
C GLY A 177 4.43 -4.67 -22.00
N MET A 178 3.89 -3.62 -22.59
CA MET A 178 2.70 -2.94 -22.09
C MET A 178 1.89 -2.33 -23.24
N ARG A 179 0.57 -2.41 -23.14
CA ARG A 179 -0.35 -1.68 -24.02
C ARG A 179 -1.07 -0.61 -23.20
N ILE A 180 -1.01 0.63 -23.67
CA ILE A 180 -1.60 1.78 -22.99
C ILE A 180 -2.49 2.52 -23.96
N VAL A 181 -3.74 2.78 -23.56
CA VAL A 181 -4.67 3.63 -24.29
C VAL A 181 -4.48 5.06 -23.84
N THR A 182 -4.10 5.93 -24.77
CA THR A 182 -3.82 7.35 -24.53
C THR A 182 -4.72 8.23 -25.38
N PRO A 183 -4.97 9.49 -24.96
CA PRO A 183 -5.60 10.49 -25.83
C PRO A 183 -4.82 10.68 -27.12
N ALA A 184 -5.53 11.08 -28.17
CA ALA A 184 -4.96 11.40 -29.47
C ALA A 184 -5.75 12.52 -30.16
N PRO A 185 -5.20 13.19 -31.21
CA PRO A 185 -5.94 14.17 -32.01
C PRO A 185 -7.19 13.56 -32.67
N ALA A 186 -8.13 14.43 -33.04
CA ALA A 186 -9.35 14.03 -33.77
C ALA A 186 -9.06 13.25 -35.06
N SER A 187 -7.96 13.56 -35.77
CA SER A 187 -7.50 12.83 -36.94
C SER A 187 -7.15 11.36 -36.69
N GLN A 188 -6.92 11.00 -35.43
CA GLN A 188 -6.66 9.63 -34.97
C GLN A 188 -7.81 9.06 -34.12
N GLY A 189 -9.01 9.65 -34.17
CA GLY A 189 -10.19 9.19 -33.45
C GLY A 189 -10.18 9.47 -31.95
N PHE A 190 -9.41 10.46 -31.50
CA PHE A 190 -9.29 10.94 -30.10
C PHE A 190 -8.63 9.95 -29.12
N ALA A 191 -8.34 8.71 -29.50
CA ALA A 191 -7.57 7.77 -28.67
C ALA A 191 -6.79 6.80 -29.54
N VAL A 192 -5.61 6.38 -29.04
CA VAL A 192 -4.75 5.37 -29.67
C VAL A 192 -4.25 4.37 -28.63
N VAL A 193 -3.98 3.15 -29.10
CA VAL A 193 -3.24 2.14 -28.32
C VAL A 193 -1.77 2.30 -28.62
N ARG A 194 -0.95 2.48 -27.59
CA ARG A 194 0.51 2.46 -27.69
C ARG A 194 1.02 1.11 -27.23
N GLU A 195 1.83 0.48 -28.08
CA GLU A 195 2.53 -0.77 -27.74
C GLU A 195 3.96 -0.43 -27.33
N LEU A 196 4.31 -0.80 -26.10
CA LEU A 196 5.63 -0.60 -25.52
C LEU A 196 6.28 -1.97 -25.35
N CYS A 197 7.16 -2.34 -26.27
CA CYS A 197 7.98 -3.54 -26.19
C CYS A 197 9.15 -3.33 -25.21
N ALA A 198 9.92 -4.38 -24.94
CA ALA A 198 11.00 -4.35 -23.93
C ALA A 198 12.08 -3.29 -24.20
N ASP A 199 12.34 -2.98 -25.45
CA ASP A 199 13.31 -1.98 -25.91
C ASP A 199 12.69 -0.59 -26.18
N HIS A 200 11.39 -0.43 -25.97
CA HIS A 200 10.73 0.85 -26.21
C HIS A 200 11.18 1.89 -25.16
N PRO A 201 11.65 3.09 -25.58
CA PRO A 201 12.24 4.09 -24.69
C PRO A 201 11.29 4.58 -23.58
N ASP A 202 9.97 4.51 -23.80
CA ASP A 202 8.98 4.98 -22.84
C ASP A 202 8.48 3.88 -21.90
N LEU A 203 8.93 2.63 -22.05
CA LEU A 203 8.48 1.54 -21.18
C LEU A 203 8.84 1.82 -19.72
N ASP A 204 10.03 2.34 -19.45
CA ASP A 204 10.46 2.68 -18.09
C ASP A 204 9.67 3.84 -17.46
N ALA A 205 9.09 4.74 -18.24
CA ALA A 205 8.14 5.72 -17.74
C ALA A 205 6.79 5.07 -17.40
N ALA A 206 6.36 4.10 -18.19
CA ALA A 206 5.06 3.45 -18.06
C ALA A 206 5.01 2.45 -16.89
N LYS A 207 6.15 1.84 -16.51
CA LYS A 207 6.26 0.85 -15.43
C LYS A 207 5.74 1.36 -14.08
N VAL A 208 5.95 2.65 -13.77
CA VAL A 208 5.41 3.33 -12.58
C VAL A 208 4.83 4.67 -13.02
N SER A 209 3.55 4.70 -13.35
CA SER A 209 2.96 5.82 -14.08
C SER A 209 2.01 6.71 -13.27
N LEU A 210 1.66 6.34 -12.03
CA LEU A 210 0.65 7.02 -11.21
C LEU A 210 -0.71 7.19 -11.92
N GLY A 211 -0.94 6.43 -13.00
CA GLY A 211 -2.15 6.52 -13.81
C GLY A 211 -2.30 7.85 -14.57
N VAL A 212 -1.19 8.55 -14.88
CA VAL A 212 -1.21 9.86 -15.56
C VAL A 212 -0.75 9.80 -17.01
N LEU A 213 -0.38 8.63 -17.52
CA LEU A 213 0.02 8.45 -18.92
C LEU A 213 -1.10 7.95 -19.82
N GLY A 214 -2.20 7.49 -19.28
CA GLY A 214 -3.29 6.80 -19.96
C GLY A 214 -3.79 5.60 -19.18
N VAL A 215 -4.56 4.75 -19.82
CA VAL A 215 -5.10 3.51 -19.22
C VAL A 215 -4.32 2.31 -19.73
N VAL A 216 -3.65 1.61 -18.83
CA VAL A 216 -3.01 0.33 -19.18
C VAL A 216 -4.12 -0.68 -19.50
N SER A 217 -4.09 -1.28 -20.68
CA SER A 217 -5.01 -2.35 -21.08
C SER A 217 -4.44 -3.73 -20.82
N GLN A 218 -3.17 -3.94 -21.21
CA GLN A 218 -2.48 -5.22 -21.08
C GLN A 218 -1.03 -5.05 -20.63
N VAL A 219 -0.52 -6.08 -19.94
CA VAL A 219 0.85 -6.15 -19.46
C VAL A 219 1.43 -7.52 -19.79
N THR A 220 2.62 -7.56 -20.37
CA THR A 220 3.40 -8.78 -20.57
C THR A 220 4.49 -8.88 -19.51
N LEU A 221 4.45 -9.95 -18.74
CA LEU A 221 5.39 -10.24 -17.65
C LEU A 221 6.36 -11.38 -18.04
N ALA A 222 7.63 -11.21 -17.70
CA ALA A 222 8.62 -12.26 -17.75
C ALA A 222 8.55 -13.07 -16.46
N LEU A 223 8.08 -14.30 -16.57
CA LEU A 223 7.94 -15.26 -15.48
C LEU A 223 9.13 -16.24 -15.48
N GLN A 224 9.20 -17.05 -14.44
CA GLN A 224 10.21 -18.10 -14.29
C GLN A 224 9.55 -19.48 -14.19
N PRO A 225 10.26 -20.57 -14.46
CA PRO A 225 9.78 -21.89 -14.10
C PRO A 225 9.41 -21.96 -12.61
N MET A 226 8.39 -22.73 -12.27
CA MET A 226 7.96 -22.92 -10.89
C MET A 226 9.09 -23.43 -10.00
N PHE A 227 9.19 -22.89 -8.80
CA PHE A 227 10.18 -23.27 -7.79
C PHE A 227 9.54 -23.35 -6.41
N LYS A 228 10.29 -23.83 -5.43
CA LYS A 228 9.90 -23.81 -4.03
C LYS A 228 10.74 -22.84 -3.22
N ARG A 229 10.23 -22.46 -2.07
CA ARG A 229 10.91 -21.64 -1.06
C ARG A 229 10.92 -22.37 0.27
N SER A 230 11.93 -22.06 1.07
CA SER A 230 12.08 -22.51 2.46
C SER A 230 12.08 -21.28 3.35
N VAL A 231 11.12 -21.21 4.26
CA VAL A 231 10.88 -20.04 5.11
C VAL A 231 11.10 -20.42 6.57
N THR A 232 11.91 -19.62 7.28
CA THR A 232 12.12 -19.70 8.73
C THR A 232 12.02 -18.30 9.33
N PHE A 233 11.33 -18.16 10.45
CA PHE A 233 11.39 -16.95 11.27
C PHE A 233 12.29 -17.17 12.47
N VAL A 234 13.21 -16.23 12.69
CA VAL A 234 14.16 -16.23 13.80
C VAL A 234 14.04 -14.93 14.58
N THR A 235 13.56 -15.00 15.81
CA THR A 235 13.48 -13.82 16.70
C THR A 235 14.81 -13.62 17.42
N ARG A 236 15.33 -12.38 17.40
CA ARG A 236 16.58 -11.96 18.07
C ARG A 236 16.39 -10.61 18.76
N ASP A 237 17.33 -10.28 19.62
CA ASP A 237 17.49 -8.93 20.16
C ASP A 237 17.84 -7.95 19.04
N ASP A 238 17.45 -6.67 19.18
CA ASP A 238 17.63 -5.65 18.14
C ASP A 238 18.96 -4.86 18.27
N SER A 239 19.86 -5.26 19.18
CA SER A 239 21.12 -4.55 19.43
C SER A 239 22.05 -4.46 18.20
N ASP A 240 22.05 -5.49 17.36
CA ASP A 240 22.85 -5.55 16.13
C ASP A 240 22.06 -5.25 14.84
N MET A 241 20.79 -4.83 15.00
CA MET A 241 19.90 -4.59 13.87
C MET A 241 20.44 -3.56 12.88
N ALA A 242 21.06 -2.50 13.36
CA ALA A 242 21.59 -1.43 12.51
C ALA A 242 22.60 -1.95 11.48
N GLU A 243 23.47 -2.89 11.89
CA GLU A 243 24.43 -3.52 10.98
C GLU A 243 23.79 -4.61 10.12
N LYS A 244 22.99 -5.49 10.74
CA LYS A 244 22.36 -6.61 10.04
C LYS A 244 21.36 -6.18 8.99
N ALA A 245 20.56 -5.13 9.26
CA ALA A 245 19.59 -4.64 8.30
C ALA A 245 20.25 -4.25 6.97
N ALA A 246 21.42 -3.65 6.98
CA ALA A 246 22.11 -3.28 5.75
C ALA A 246 22.54 -4.48 4.88
N ARG A 247 22.66 -5.68 5.44
CA ARG A 247 23.21 -6.88 4.77
C ARG A 247 22.22 -8.02 4.58
N TRP A 248 21.09 -8.03 5.27
CA TRP A 248 20.16 -9.16 5.29
C TRP A 248 19.60 -9.52 3.90
N GLY A 249 19.33 -8.51 3.06
CA GLY A 249 18.87 -8.71 1.69
C GLY A 249 19.91 -9.33 0.75
N ASP A 250 21.20 -9.29 1.13
CA ASP A 250 22.27 -9.99 0.40
C ASP A 250 22.38 -11.45 0.81
N LEU A 251 21.95 -11.80 2.01
CA LEU A 251 22.02 -13.17 2.52
C LEU A 251 20.84 -14.01 2.04
N HIS A 252 19.63 -13.43 2.00
CA HIS A 252 18.39 -14.16 1.70
C HIS A 252 17.65 -13.57 0.49
N GLU A 253 17.25 -14.42 -0.46
CA GLU A 253 16.61 -13.97 -1.73
C GLU A 253 15.29 -13.24 -1.48
N PHE A 254 14.49 -13.74 -0.53
CA PHE A 254 13.17 -13.18 -0.19
C PHE A 254 13.12 -12.66 1.26
N GLY A 255 14.30 -12.46 1.85
CA GLY A 255 14.43 -12.04 3.24
C GLY A 255 13.78 -10.70 3.50
N ASP A 256 13.14 -10.60 4.65
CA ASP A 256 12.63 -9.35 5.23
C ASP A 256 12.80 -9.40 6.75
N MET A 257 12.34 -8.36 7.42
CA MET A 257 12.36 -8.29 8.88
C MET A 257 11.06 -7.67 9.38
N ALA A 258 10.63 -8.08 10.57
CA ALA A 258 9.64 -7.36 11.35
C ALA A 258 10.28 -6.89 12.66
N TRP A 259 10.36 -5.58 12.86
CA TRP A 259 10.92 -5.00 14.06
C TRP A 259 9.83 -4.66 15.08
N LEU A 260 10.03 -5.10 16.31
CA LEU A 260 9.19 -4.86 17.48
C LEU A 260 9.94 -3.93 18.46
N PRO A 261 10.00 -2.61 18.20
CA PRO A 261 10.87 -1.70 18.95
C PRO A 261 10.61 -1.73 20.46
N GLN A 262 9.33 -1.76 20.87
CA GLN A 262 8.92 -1.77 22.27
C GLN A 262 9.33 -3.06 23.02
N LEU A 263 9.67 -4.11 22.30
CA LEU A 263 10.13 -5.38 22.87
C LEU A 263 11.65 -5.58 22.69
N HIS A 264 12.36 -4.64 22.07
CA HIS A 264 13.76 -4.78 21.65
C HIS A 264 14.01 -6.06 20.85
N LYS A 265 13.09 -6.41 19.95
CA LYS A 265 13.15 -7.65 19.17
C LYS A 265 13.02 -7.40 17.69
N VAL A 266 13.75 -8.18 16.92
CA VAL A 266 13.61 -8.28 15.47
C VAL A 266 13.30 -9.72 15.10
N ILE A 267 12.31 -9.90 14.26
CA ILE A 267 11.96 -11.18 13.65
C ILE A 267 12.58 -11.16 12.25
N TYR A 268 13.61 -11.95 12.06
CA TYR A 268 14.29 -12.13 10.79
C TYR A 268 13.62 -13.24 10.00
N ARG A 269 13.29 -12.98 8.75
CA ARG A 269 12.79 -13.96 7.82
C ARG A 269 13.94 -14.47 6.96
N GLU A 270 14.38 -15.67 7.24
CA GLU A 270 15.26 -16.46 6.37
C GLU A 270 14.38 -17.12 5.31
N ASP A 271 14.48 -16.67 4.06
CA ASP A 271 13.55 -17.10 3.02
C ASP A 271 14.29 -17.19 1.69
N ASP A 272 14.51 -18.42 1.25
CA ASP A 272 15.35 -18.69 0.11
C ASP A 272 14.72 -19.71 -0.83
N ARG A 273 15.13 -19.61 -2.08
CA ARG A 273 14.78 -20.56 -3.12
C ARG A 273 15.39 -21.93 -2.84
N VAL A 274 14.56 -22.95 -2.96
CA VAL A 274 14.99 -24.35 -2.91
C VAL A 274 14.53 -25.10 -4.15
N THR A 275 15.10 -26.28 -4.36
CA THR A 275 14.76 -27.09 -5.53
C THR A 275 13.30 -27.53 -5.47
N ILE A 276 12.66 -27.71 -6.62
CA ILE A 276 11.28 -28.18 -6.70
C ILE A 276 11.09 -29.59 -6.08
N LYS A 277 12.18 -30.37 -5.98
CA LYS A 277 12.19 -31.70 -5.37
C LYS A 277 12.20 -31.68 -3.85
N THR A 278 12.49 -30.52 -3.21
CA THR A 278 12.49 -30.40 -1.75
C THR A 278 11.09 -30.73 -1.21
N VAL A 279 11.03 -31.60 -0.21
CA VAL A 279 9.77 -32.04 0.39
C VAL A 279 9.11 -30.88 1.11
N GLY A 280 7.79 -30.77 0.98
CA GLY A 280 6.95 -29.76 1.62
C GLY A 280 5.89 -29.21 0.66
N ASP A 281 4.72 -28.88 1.22
CA ASP A 281 3.58 -28.25 0.51
C ASP A 281 2.97 -27.14 1.36
N GLY A 282 3.84 -26.32 1.93
CA GLY A 282 3.50 -25.23 2.82
C GLY A 282 2.70 -24.12 2.13
N LEU A 283 1.93 -23.42 2.93
CA LEU A 283 1.04 -22.33 2.54
C LEU A 283 1.26 -21.13 3.47
N ASN A 284 1.18 -19.93 2.89
CA ASN A 284 1.08 -18.68 3.61
C ASN A 284 -0.37 -18.17 3.55
N ASP A 285 -1.06 -18.14 4.70
CA ASP A 285 -2.39 -17.53 4.87
C ASP A 285 -2.33 -16.50 6.00
N HIS A 286 -1.71 -15.36 5.72
CA HIS A 286 -1.40 -14.33 6.70
C HIS A 286 -2.64 -13.82 7.42
N LEU A 287 -2.59 -13.79 8.77
CA LEU A 287 -3.74 -13.44 9.62
C LEU A 287 -4.37 -12.08 9.30
N GLY A 288 -3.54 -11.09 8.95
CA GLY A 288 -4.00 -9.74 8.62
C GLY A 288 -4.70 -9.63 7.26
N PHE A 289 -4.56 -10.62 6.38
CA PHE A 289 -5.07 -10.58 5.00
C PHE A 289 -6.18 -11.60 4.71
N ARG A 290 -6.48 -12.48 5.64
CA ARG A 290 -7.60 -13.42 5.51
C ARG A 290 -8.89 -12.84 6.07
N SER A 291 -10.03 -13.46 5.75
CA SER A 291 -11.29 -13.17 6.41
C SER A 291 -11.20 -13.57 7.88
N ASN A 292 -11.56 -12.65 8.76
CA ASN A 292 -11.56 -12.88 10.21
C ASN A 292 -12.97 -12.77 10.77
N PRO A 293 -13.27 -13.41 11.91
CA PRO A 293 -14.54 -13.21 12.58
C PRO A 293 -14.78 -11.72 12.87
N THR A 294 -15.98 -11.23 12.54
CA THR A 294 -16.33 -9.80 12.61
C THR A 294 -16.28 -9.24 14.02
N ALA A 295 -16.77 -10.00 15.02
CA ALA A 295 -16.82 -9.53 16.40
C ALA A 295 -15.42 -9.24 17.00
N PRO A 296 -14.39 -10.08 16.83
CA PRO A 296 -13.02 -9.74 17.19
C PRO A 296 -12.47 -8.49 16.49
N LEU A 297 -12.76 -8.27 15.20
CA LEU A 297 -12.31 -7.08 14.48
C LEU A 297 -12.89 -5.80 15.09
N ILE A 298 -14.21 -5.79 15.34
CA ILE A 298 -14.90 -4.65 15.99
C ILE A 298 -14.37 -4.45 17.41
N SER A 299 -14.21 -5.52 18.20
CA SER A 299 -13.68 -5.44 19.55
C SER A 299 -12.27 -4.86 19.59
N SER A 300 -11.41 -5.26 18.65
CA SER A 300 -10.05 -4.73 18.54
C SER A 300 -10.08 -3.22 18.28
N ARG A 301 -10.88 -2.76 17.30
CA ARG A 301 -11.02 -1.34 17.00
C ARG A 301 -11.56 -0.53 18.20
N VAL A 302 -12.63 -0.99 18.83
CA VAL A 302 -13.21 -0.30 19.99
C VAL A 302 -12.20 -0.22 21.14
N THR A 303 -11.44 -1.28 21.35
CA THR A 303 -10.37 -1.30 22.37
C THR A 303 -9.31 -0.25 22.07
N MET A 304 -8.84 -0.18 20.82
CA MET A 304 -7.84 0.82 20.41
C MET A 304 -8.35 2.25 20.61
N GLU A 305 -9.58 2.56 20.19
CA GLU A 305 -10.18 3.89 20.40
C GLU A 305 -10.29 4.27 21.89
N LEU A 306 -10.72 3.32 22.73
CA LEU A 306 -10.82 3.57 24.17
C LEU A 306 -9.47 3.81 24.83
N LEU A 307 -8.45 3.04 24.45
CA LEU A 307 -7.10 3.17 25.00
C LEU A 307 -6.44 4.48 24.59
N GLU A 308 -6.73 4.95 23.39
CA GLU A 308 -6.23 6.22 22.90
C GLU A 308 -6.91 7.41 23.58
N LYS A 309 -8.23 7.44 23.66
CA LYS A 309 -8.98 8.48 24.36
C LYS A 309 -8.60 8.63 25.84
N ASN A 310 -8.26 7.54 26.49
CA ASN A 310 -7.84 7.56 27.90
C ASN A 310 -6.33 7.75 28.09
N ILE A 311 -5.57 7.96 27.03
CA ILE A 311 -4.09 8.15 27.06
C ILE A 311 -3.40 7.03 27.84
N ASN A 312 -3.92 5.81 27.78
CA ASN A 312 -3.40 4.68 28.55
C ASN A 312 -2.34 3.89 27.76
N ALA A 313 -1.15 4.47 27.65
CA ALA A 313 -0.04 3.88 26.90
C ALA A 313 0.36 2.49 27.42
N VAL A 314 0.29 2.25 28.73
CA VAL A 314 0.64 0.94 29.32
C VAL A 314 -0.35 -0.13 28.90
N ALA A 315 -1.66 0.16 28.95
CA ALA A 315 -2.67 -0.79 28.49
C ALA A 315 -2.60 -1.03 26.98
N ARG A 316 -2.29 0.01 26.20
CA ARG A 316 -2.03 -0.12 24.76
C ARG A 316 -0.85 -1.04 24.48
N CYS A 317 0.27 -0.92 25.22
CA CYS A 317 1.42 -1.83 25.09
C CYS A 317 1.05 -3.27 25.40
N LYS A 318 0.26 -3.51 26.45
CA LYS A 318 -0.22 -4.87 26.77
C LYS A 318 -1.07 -5.47 25.65
N ALA A 319 -1.98 -4.69 25.08
CA ALA A 319 -2.82 -5.13 23.95
C ALA A 319 -1.97 -5.41 22.69
N ALA A 320 -1.02 -4.54 22.36
CA ALA A 320 -0.10 -4.74 21.24
C ALA A 320 0.75 -6.00 21.40
N ASN A 321 1.33 -6.23 22.59
CA ASN A 321 2.12 -7.42 22.88
C ASN A 321 1.28 -8.71 22.81
N ALA A 322 0.02 -8.68 23.24
CA ALA A 322 -0.89 -9.82 23.07
C ALA A 322 -1.16 -10.12 21.59
N THR A 323 -1.28 -9.09 20.76
CA THR A 323 -1.41 -9.25 19.30
C THR A 323 -0.16 -9.88 18.69
N VAL A 324 1.03 -9.41 19.05
CA VAL A 324 2.30 -10.02 18.60
C VAL A 324 2.35 -11.50 18.97
N SER A 325 2.05 -11.84 20.23
CA SER A 325 2.05 -13.24 20.68
C SER A 325 1.05 -14.12 19.91
N LEU A 326 -0.11 -13.56 19.52
CA LEU A 326 -1.08 -14.26 18.69
C LEU A 326 -0.48 -14.57 17.30
N PHE A 327 0.17 -13.59 16.67
CA PHE A 327 0.80 -13.79 15.36
C PHE A 327 1.95 -14.82 15.43
N GLU A 328 2.81 -14.73 16.45
CA GLU A 328 3.89 -15.70 16.67
C GLU A 328 3.34 -17.11 16.88
N THR A 329 2.35 -17.29 17.75
CA THR A 329 1.72 -18.59 18.05
C THR A 329 1.07 -19.20 16.82
N ALA A 330 0.46 -18.38 15.98
CA ALA A 330 -0.16 -18.80 14.72
C ALA A 330 0.85 -18.87 13.55
N ALA A 331 2.17 -18.81 13.84
CA ALA A 331 3.25 -18.80 12.83
C ALA A 331 2.99 -17.82 11.68
N TYR A 332 2.43 -16.64 11.98
CA TYR A 332 2.06 -15.61 11.01
C TYR A 332 1.08 -16.06 9.90
N GLY A 333 0.45 -17.23 10.07
CA GLY A 333 -0.44 -17.85 9.08
C GLY A 333 0.26 -18.87 8.18
N PHE A 334 1.52 -19.21 8.45
CA PHE A 334 2.21 -20.29 7.74
C PHE A 334 1.76 -21.67 8.22
N THR A 335 1.62 -22.60 7.29
CA THR A 335 1.37 -24.02 7.56
C THR A 335 2.31 -24.89 6.70
N ASN A 336 2.64 -26.11 7.19
CA ASN A 336 3.54 -27.01 6.46
C ASN A 336 2.85 -27.84 5.37
N ASN A 337 1.51 -27.98 5.46
CA ASN A 337 0.70 -28.83 4.57
C ASN A 337 -0.62 -28.19 4.12
N GLY A 338 -0.77 -26.88 4.27
CA GLY A 338 -2.01 -26.15 3.97
C GLY A 338 -3.02 -26.11 5.13
N SER A 339 -2.77 -26.81 6.24
CA SER A 339 -3.70 -26.89 7.39
C SER A 339 -3.01 -26.71 8.74
N LEU A 340 -1.86 -27.32 8.95
CA LEU A 340 -1.16 -27.35 10.23
C LEU A 340 0.24 -26.75 10.12
N PHE A 341 0.61 -25.96 11.12
CA PHE A 341 2.00 -25.60 11.37
C PHE A 341 2.64 -26.64 12.28
N THR A 342 3.71 -27.26 11.82
CA THR A 342 4.46 -28.31 12.54
C THR A 342 5.89 -27.89 12.86
N GLY A 343 6.26 -26.65 12.56
CA GLY A 343 7.58 -26.10 12.81
C GLY A 343 8.25 -25.54 11.54
N TYR A 344 9.32 -24.79 11.75
CA TYR A 344 10.17 -24.30 10.67
C TYR A 344 11.24 -25.33 10.29
N PRO A 345 11.75 -25.32 9.02
CA PRO A 345 11.31 -24.45 7.94
C PRO A 345 9.97 -24.87 7.33
N VAL A 346 9.20 -23.88 6.87
CA VAL A 346 8.04 -24.14 6.03
C VAL A 346 8.51 -24.15 4.57
N VAL A 347 8.39 -25.29 3.90
CA VAL A 347 8.75 -25.44 2.48
C VAL A 347 7.49 -25.53 1.64
N GLY A 348 7.37 -24.65 0.65
CA GLY A 348 6.21 -24.62 -0.24
C GLY A 348 6.52 -24.07 -1.63
N PHE A 349 5.59 -24.30 -2.56
CA PHE A 349 5.68 -23.73 -3.90
C PHE A 349 5.57 -22.20 -3.87
N GLN A 350 6.28 -21.53 -4.78
CA GLN A 350 6.29 -20.07 -4.89
C GLN A 350 4.87 -19.47 -4.86
N HIS A 351 3.94 -20.00 -5.64
CA HIS A 351 2.55 -19.51 -5.72
C HIS A 351 1.75 -19.67 -4.42
N LYS A 352 2.20 -20.51 -3.47
CA LYS A 352 1.58 -20.71 -2.16
C LYS A 352 2.22 -19.89 -1.05
N ILE A 353 3.45 -19.43 -1.26
CA ILE A 353 4.26 -18.75 -0.23
C ILE A 353 4.34 -17.24 -0.44
N GLN A 354 4.38 -16.74 -1.71
CA GLN A 354 4.79 -15.38 -2.03
C GLN A 354 3.78 -14.30 -1.61
N ALA A 355 2.49 -14.59 -1.72
CA ALA A 355 1.42 -13.65 -1.40
C ALA A 355 0.25 -14.40 -0.78
N SER A 356 -0.46 -13.74 0.11
CA SER A 356 -1.63 -14.30 0.76
C SER A 356 -2.80 -13.31 0.76
N GLY A 357 -3.92 -13.72 1.32
CA GLY A 357 -5.10 -12.88 1.47
C GLY A 357 -6.28 -13.42 0.71
N ALA A 358 -7.05 -14.25 1.38
CA ALA A 358 -8.36 -14.68 0.89
C ALA A 358 -9.37 -13.51 0.89
N CYS A 359 -9.18 -12.52 1.79
CA CYS A 359 -10.07 -11.39 1.93
C CYS A 359 -9.70 -10.28 0.94
N ILE A 360 -10.35 -10.29 -0.22
CA ILE A 360 -10.28 -9.19 -1.20
C ILE A 360 -11.41 -8.20 -0.96
N GLY A 361 -12.63 -8.71 -0.75
CA GLY A 361 -13.81 -7.95 -0.33
C GLY A 361 -14.66 -8.83 0.57
N SER A 362 -15.25 -8.24 1.62
CA SER A 362 -16.13 -8.96 2.52
C SER A 362 -17.37 -9.47 1.80
N GLN A 363 -17.93 -10.56 2.30
CA GLN A 363 -19.19 -11.11 1.79
C GLN A 363 -20.40 -10.27 2.26
N GLU A 364 -21.58 -10.53 1.71
CA GLU A 364 -22.82 -9.87 2.13
C GLU A 364 -23.12 -10.09 3.61
N ASP A 365 -22.78 -11.28 4.13
CA ASP A 365 -22.95 -11.67 5.51
C ASP A 365 -21.82 -11.22 6.44
N ALA A 366 -21.32 -10.01 6.29
CA ALA A 366 -20.24 -9.44 7.11
C ALA A 366 -20.45 -9.56 8.64
N LEU A 367 -21.60 -10.07 9.07
CA LEU A 367 -21.90 -10.40 10.47
C LEU A 367 -21.04 -11.55 11.00
N LEU A 368 -20.67 -12.51 10.17
CA LEU A 368 -19.88 -13.67 10.56
C LEU A 368 -18.38 -13.44 10.36
N THR A 369 -17.98 -13.08 9.15
CA THR A 369 -16.58 -12.82 8.81
C THR A 369 -16.46 -11.59 7.91
N SER A 370 -15.36 -10.84 8.09
CA SER A 370 -15.09 -9.63 7.32
C SER A 370 -13.61 -9.47 7.03
N CYS A 371 -13.30 -8.65 6.03
CA CYS A 371 -11.97 -8.08 5.89
C CYS A 371 -11.73 -7.05 7.00
N ALA A 372 -10.49 -6.94 7.47
CA ALA A 372 -10.13 -5.98 8.52
C ALA A 372 -10.43 -4.52 8.14
N TRP A 373 -10.46 -4.22 6.85
CA TRP A 373 -10.73 -2.88 6.28
C TRP A 373 -12.18 -2.66 5.82
N ASP A 374 -13.11 -3.53 6.17
CA ASP A 374 -14.51 -3.39 5.75
C ASP A 374 -15.17 -2.14 6.38
N PRO A 375 -15.58 -1.14 5.58
CA PRO A 375 -16.14 0.10 6.11
C PRO A 375 -17.52 -0.08 6.77
N ARG A 376 -18.26 -1.15 6.45
CA ARG A 376 -19.59 -1.42 7.05
C ARG A 376 -19.51 -1.73 8.54
N ILE A 377 -18.47 -2.46 8.94
CA ILE A 377 -18.24 -2.78 10.35
C ILE A 377 -17.35 -1.76 11.04
N GLN A 378 -16.96 -0.68 10.32
CA GLN A 378 -15.93 0.24 10.79
C GLN A 378 -14.73 -0.54 11.35
N GLY A 379 -14.19 -1.44 10.53
CA GLY A 379 -13.06 -2.28 10.89
C GLY A 379 -11.81 -1.47 11.22
N THR A 380 -10.70 -2.12 11.39
CA THR A 380 -9.44 -1.46 11.72
C THR A 380 -9.05 -0.50 10.60
N PHE A 381 -9.15 0.81 10.85
CA PHE A 381 -8.64 1.84 9.96
C PHE A 381 -7.29 2.33 10.46
N PHE A 382 -6.34 2.50 9.56
CA PHE A 382 -4.98 2.86 9.93
C PHE A 382 -4.34 3.77 8.87
N TYR A 383 -3.36 4.56 9.31
CA TYR A 383 -2.38 5.13 8.42
C TYR A 383 -1.36 4.06 8.05
N THR A 384 -0.96 4.01 6.79
CA THR A 384 0.21 3.24 6.36
C THR A 384 1.22 4.19 5.75
N ASN A 385 2.36 4.30 6.39
CA ASN A 385 3.51 5.02 5.88
C ASN A 385 4.54 4.02 5.40
N ALA A 386 5.11 4.27 4.24
CA ALA A 386 6.23 3.49 3.74
C ALA A 386 7.21 4.40 3.03
N TYR A 387 8.46 4.30 3.39
CA TYR A 387 9.54 5.08 2.79
C TYR A 387 10.80 4.26 2.66
N SER A 388 11.45 4.42 1.53
CA SER A 388 12.66 3.69 1.20
C SER A 388 13.89 4.55 1.49
N ILE A 389 14.81 3.99 2.25
CA ILE A 389 16.08 4.60 2.65
C ILE A 389 17.20 3.84 1.95
N ALA A 390 18.14 4.57 1.32
CA ALA A 390 19.32 3.98 0.69
C ALA A 390 20.08 3.09 1.66
N LEU A 391 20.55 1.93 1.22
CA LEU A 391 21.26 0.94 2.07
C LEU A 391 22.40 1.56 2.86
N SER A 392 23.15 2.48 2.26
CA SER A 392 24.27 3.18 2.90
C SER A 392 23.88 4.03 4.11
N LYS A 393 22.61 4.45 4.20
CA LYS A 393 22.08 5.30 5.28
C LYS A 393 21.33 4.51 6.35
N VAL A 394 21.04 3.25 6.10
CA VAL A 394 20.23 2.41 7.00
C VAL A 394 20.81 2.27 8.40
N PRO A 395 22.12 2.02 8.59
CA PRO A 395 22.67 1.89 9.94
C PRO A 395 22.43 3.14 10.79
N ALA A 396 22.66 4.33 10.24
CA ALA A 396 22.45 5.59 10.95
C ALA A 396 20.96 5.85 11.23
N PHE A 397 20.08 5.56 10.28
CA PHE A 397 18.64 5.71 10.46
C PHE A 397 18.10 4.77 11.56
N VAL A 398 18.54 3.51 11.56
CA VAL A 398 18.13 2.54 12.60
C VAL A 398 18.63 2.98 13.97
N ALA A 399 19.86 3.50 14.08
CA ALA A 399 20.39 4.02 15.33
C ALA A 399 19.55 5.19 15.88
N ASP A 400 19.19 6.16 15.02
CA ASP A 400 18.29 7.26 15.40
C ASP A 400 16.90 6.75 15.85
N MET A 401 16.37 5.75 15.18
CA MET A 401 15.09 5.15 15.57
C MET A 401 15.18 4.43 16.92
N GLN A 402 16.30 3.74 17.20
CA GLN A 402 16.55 3.11 18.48
C GLN A 402 16.70 4.16 19.59
N GLU A 403 17.39 5.27 19.33
CA GLU A 403 17.47 6.40 20.26
C GLU A 403 16.08 6.98 20.55
N LEU A 404 15.25 7.19 19.52
CA LEU A 404 13.90 7.71 19.69
C LEU A 404 13.02 6.74 20.49
N ARG A 405 13.15 5.43 20.24
CA ARG A 405 12.49 4.38 21.03
C ARG A 405 12.91 4.42 22.50
N ASP A 406 14.20 4.52 22.77
CA ASP A 406 14.72 4.50 24.14
C ASP A 406 14.28 5.74 24.94
N ARG A 407 14.13 6.88 24.27
CA ARG A 407 13.54 8.10 24.86
C ARG A 407 12.02 7.98 25.07
N CYS A 408 11.32 7.22 24.22
CA CYS A 408 9.85 7.16 24.19
C CYS A 408 9.32 5.72 24.02
N PRO A 409 9.67 4.78 24.90
CA PRO A 409 9.41 3.34 24.68
C PRO A 409 7.91 3.01 24.54
N LEU A 410 7.04 3.71 25.28
CA LEU A 410 5.61 3.47 25.21
C LEU A 410 4.95 3.99 23.91
N SER A 411 5.61 4.90 23.22
CA SER A 411 5.09 5.47 21.96
C SER A 411 5.22 4.51 20.77
N PHE A 412 6.09 3.51 20.88
CA PHE A 412 6.25 2.48 19.85
C PHE A 412 5.28 1.30 20.00
N CYS A 413 4.49 1.26 21.06
CA CYS A 413 3.47 0.22 21.22
C CYS A 413 2.28 0.45 20.29
N GLY A 414 1.82 -0.62 19.63
CA GLY A 414 0.71 -0.55 18.69
C GLY A 414 1.09 0.04 17.32
N ILE A 415 2.38 0.25 17.08
CA ILE A 415 2.92 0.40 15.74
C ILE A 415 2.86 -0.96 15.08
N ASP A 416 2.17 -0.96 13.97
CA ASP A 416 1.80 -2.13 13.21
C ASP A 416 0.82 -3.09 13.92
N THR A 417 -0.40 -3.06 13.42
CA THR A 417 -1.47 -3.98 13.83
C THR A 417 -1.27 -5.39 13.30
N SER A 418 -0.19 -5.66 12.54
CA SER A 418 0.08 -6.91 11.83
C SER A 418 1.32 -7.66 12.31
N GLY A 419 1.97 -7.23 13.39
CA GLY A 419 3.05 -7.98 14.03
C GLY A 419 4.44 -7.37 13.96
N GLY A 420 4.55 -6.04 13.80
CA GLY A 420 5.79 -5.29 13.84
C GLY A 420 6.02 -4.39 12.62
N MET A 421 6.97 -3.48 12.72
CA MET A 421 7.38 -2.63 11.61
C MET A 421 8.03 -3.48 10.52
N LEU A 422 7.37 -3.57 9.36
CA LEU A 422 7.86 -4.39 8.26
C LEU A 422 8.99 -3.70 7.52
N ILE A 423 10.09 -4.42 7.32
CA ILE A 423 11.33 -3.92 6.71
C ILE A 423 11.65 -4.79 5.50
N ARG A 424 11.59 -4.20 4.29
CA ARG A 424 11.74 -4.91 3.03
C ARG A 424 12.84 -4.34 2.15
N TYR A 425 13.49 -5.20 1.38
CA TYR A 425 14.54 -4.84 0.46
C TYR A 425 13.99 -4.50 -0.91
N VAL A 426 14.40 -3.36 -1.45
CA VAL A 426 13.97 -2.88 -2.77
C VAL A 426 15.19 -2.53 -3.58
N LYS A 427 15.41 -3.27 -4.66
CA LYS A 427 16.50 -3.04 -5.60
C LYS A 427 16.24 -1.77 -6.42
N ALA A 428 17.32 -1.14 -6.86
CA ALA A 428 17.28 -0.03 -7.82
C ALA A 428 16.47 -0.40 -9.06
N SER A 429 15.62 0.52 -9.49
CA SER A 429 14.64 0.32 -10.55
C SER A 429 15.04 1.01 -11.85
N SER A 430 14.69 0.39 -12.96
CA SER A 430 14.75 1.03 -14.29
C SER A 430 13.67 2.10 -14.48
N ALA A 431 12.53 1.93 -13.81
CA ALA A 431 11.38 2.83 -13.91
C ALA A 431 11.73 4.26 -13.48
N TYR A 432 11.23 5.26 -14.22
CA TYR A 432 11.59 6.66 -13.98
C TYR A 432 11.14 7.17 -12.60
N LEU A 433 10.02 6.66 -12.08
CA LEU A 433 9.49 6.95 -10.74
C LEU A 433 9.67 5.77 -9.76
N GLY A 434 10.53 4.81 -10.09
CA GLY A 434 10.96 3.74 -9.20
C GLY A 434 12.06 4.20 -8.24
N LYS A 435 12.59 3.30 -7.42
CA LYS A 435 13.70 3.62 -6.50
C LYS A 435 15.00 3.80 -7.28
N PRO A 436 15.74 4.90 -7.10
CA PRO A 436 16.96 5.16 -7.89
C PRO A 436 18.17 4.34 -7.45
N GLU A 437 18.15 3.79 -6.24
CA GLU A 437 19.23 3.01 -5.65
C GLU A 437 18.69 1.88 -4.77
N ASP A 438 19.52 0.88 -4.49
CA ASP A 438 19.18 -0.21 -3.58
C ASP A 438 18.86 0.36 -2.19
N SER A 439 17.71 -0.03 -1.64
CA SER A 439 17.15 0.59 -0.46
C SER A 439 16.39 -0.40 0.42
N ILE A 440 16.13 0.03 1.63
CA ILE A 440 15.20 -0.63 2.54
C ILE A 440 13.93 0.21 2.65
N ASP A 441 12.79 -0.45 2.45
CA ASP A 441 11.46 0.12 2.65
C ASP A 441 11.00 -0.19 4.08
N PHE A 442 10.81 0.85 4.89
CA PHE A 442 10.25 0.78 6.22
C PHE A 442 8.74 1.03 6.11
N ASP A 443 7.96 0.01 6.43
CA ASP A 443 6.50 0.01 6.32
C ASP A 443 5.89 0.04 7.71
N ILE A 444 5.23 1.16 8.05
CA ILE A 444 4.69 1.43 9.37
C ILE A 444 3.20 1.63 9.25
N ALA A 445 2.42 0.75 9.87
CA ALA A 445 0.98 0.91 10.01
C ALA A 445 0.63 1.24 11.46
N TYR A 446 -0.26 2.19 11.68
CA TYR A 446 -0.74 2.55 12.99
C TYR A 446 -2.19 3.00 12.95
N TYR A 447 -2.89 2.79 14.04
CA TYR A 447 -4.32 3.06 14.15
C TYR A 447 -4.64 4.52 13.82
N ARG A 448 -5.80 4.76 13.22
CA ARG A 448 -6.38 6.08 12.98
C ARG A 448 -7.81 6.13 13.48
N SER A 449 -8.15 7.15 14.26
CA SER A 449 -9.53 7.39 14.68
C SER A 449 -10.46 7.62 13.50
N TYR A 450 -11.71 7.15 13.60
CA TYR A 450 -12.77 7.51 12.66
C TYR A 450 -13.26 8.94 12.88
N THR A 451 -12.99 9.57 14.04
CA THR A 451 -13.33 10.96 14.33
C THR A 451 -12.30 11.90 13.68
N LYS A 452 -12.78 12.84 12.86
CA LYS A 452 -11.89 13.84 12.22
C LYS A 452 -11.28 14.75 13.28
N GLY A 453 -9.98 15.00 13.15
CA GLY A 453 -9.23 15.92 13.99
C GLY A 453 -9.00 15.43 15.42
N GLU A 454 -9.29 14.16 15.72
CA GLU A 454 -8.99 13.54 17.01
C GLU A 454 -7.50 13.38 17.19
N PRO A 455 -6.85 14.02 18.19
CA PRO A 455 -5.46 13.81 18.48
C PRO A 455 -5.22 12.38 18.94
N ASN A 456 -4.10 11.81 18.55
CA ASN A 456 -3.69 10.51 19.04
C ASN A 456 -2.43 10.66 19.90
N PRO A 457 -2.50 10.30 21.19
CA PRO A 457 -1.34 10.30 22.06
C PRO A 457 -0.20 9.47 21.47
N HIS A 458 1.00 10.02 21.56
CA HIS A 458 2.23 9.37 21.10
C HIS A 458 2.45 9.31 19.58
N TYR A 459 1.59 9.93 18.75
CA TYR A 459 1.82 10.01 17.31
C TYR A 459 2.96 10.98 16.95
N GLU A 460 3.32 11.89 17.84
CA GLU A 460 4.47 12.78 17.66
C GLU A 460 5.73 12.01 17.32
N VAL A 461 5.92 10.83 17.91
CA VAL A 461 7.08 9.97 17.63
C VAL A 461 7.06 9.42 16.21
N LEU A 462 5.89 9.01 15.73
CA LEU A 462 5.73 8.50 14.36
C LEU A 462 5.87 9.62 13.33
N ASP A 463 5.37 10.81 13.64
CA ASP A 463 5.51 11.98 12.80
C ASP A 463 6.96 12.47 12.74
N GLU A 464 7.68 12.44 13.87
CA GLU A 464 9.12 12.71 13.91
C GLU A 464 9.89 11.70 13.06
N LEU A 465 9.65 10.42 13.25
CA LEU A 465 10.29 9.34 12.49
C LEU A 465 10.07 9.49 10.99
N GLN A 466 8.85 9.83 10.57
CA GLN A 466 8.54 10.06 9.16
C GLN A 466 9.26 11.29 8.60
N GLN A 467 9.27 12.40 9.34
CA GLN A 467 9.99 13.62 8.93
C GLN A 467 11.50 13.38 8.91
N MET A 468 12.04 12.66 9.87
CA MET A 468 13.45 12.25 9.91
C MET A 468 13.82 11.41 8.68
N ALA A 469 13.03 10.39 8.35
CA ALA A 469 13.23 9.58 7.15
C ALA A 469 13.24 10.45 5.88
N LEU A 470 12.21 11.28 5.69
CA LEU A 470 12.01 12.07 4.48
C LEU A 470 13.00 13.22 4.30
N ARG A 471 13.43 13.87 5.38
CA ARG A 471 14.27 15.10 5.36
C ARG A 471 15.73 14.81 5.72
N LYS A 472 16.03 14.20 6.87
CA LYS A 472 17.39 13.90 7.30
C LYS A 472 18.04 12.82 6.42
N TYR A 473 17.28 11.77 6.07
CA TYR A 473 17.79 10.63 5.30
C TYR A 473 17.42 10.66 3.82
N ASN A 474 16.66 11.66 3.38
CA ASN A 474 16.19 11.81 1.99
C ASN A 474 15.45 10.57 1.47
N ALA A 475 14.66 9.92 2.32
CA ALA A 475 13.89 8.75 1.95
C ALA A 475 12.86 9.05 0.87
N ILE A 476 12.54 8.06 0.06
CA ILE A 476 11.55 8.15 -1.02
C ILE A 476 10.24 7.56 -0.53
N PRO A 477 9.13 8.31 -0.53
CA PRO A 477 7.83 7.79 -0.15
C PRO A 477 7.32 6.75 -1.15
N HIS A 478 6.57 5.76 -0.68
CA HIS A 478 5.86 4.82 -1.53
C HIS A 478 4.62 5.49 -2.12
N TRP A 479 4.44 5.45 -3.44
CA TRP A 479 3.38 6.17 -4.15
C TRP A 479 1.95 5.75 -3.78
N GLY A 480 1.73 4.52 -3.37
CA GLY A 480 0.41 3.98 -2.98
C GLY A 480 0.07 4.12 -1.51
N LYS A 481 0.97 4.68 -0.70
CA LYS A 481 0.85 4.82 0.76
C LYS A 481 1.15 6.26 1.18
N ASN A 482 1.32 6.51 2.47
CA ASN A 482 1.69 7.80 3.03
C ASN A 482 0.60 8.87 3.03
N ARG A 483 0.78 9.85 3.92
CA ARG A 483 -0.05 11.02 4.09
C ARG A 483 0.42 12.16 3.17
N ASN A 484 -0.39 13.21 3.04
CA ASN A 484 -0.19 14.29 2.09
C ASN A 484 1.22 14.92 2.12
N PHE A 485 1.70 15.28 3.30
CA PHE A 485 2.99 15.96 3.45
C PHE A 485 4.20 15.14 2.96
N ALA A 486 4.07 13.81 2.91
CA ALA A 486 5.16 12.96 2.46
C ALA A 486 5.49 13.12 0.96
N PHE A 487 4.53 13.60 0.19
CA PHE A 487 4.70 13.81 -1.26
C PHE A 487 5.22 15.21 -1.61
N GLU A 488 5.35 16.10 -0.64
CA GLU A 488 5.93 17.42 -0.86
C GLU A 488 7.41 17.26 -1.30
N GLY A 489 7.74 17.75 -2.49
CA GLY A 489 9.08 17.62 -3.08
C GLY A 489 9.48 16.19 -3.48
N ALA A 490 8.58 15.20 -3.45
CA ALA A 490 8.91 13.81 -3.75
C ALA A 490 9.50 13.62 -5.15
N MET A 491 9.01 14.34 -6.15
CA MET A 491 9.52 14.27 -7.54
C MET A 491 10.99 14.66 -7.65
N ALA A 492 11.46 15.61 -6.86
CA ALA A 492 12.87 16.04 -6.88
C ALA A 492 13.85 14.93 -6.45
N LYS A 493 13.36 13.90 -5.78
CA LYS A 493 14.14 12.73 -5.34
C LYS A 493 14.34 11.69 -6.45
N HIS A 494 13.65 11.84 -7.60
CA HIS A 494 13.77 10.94 -8.74
C HIS A 494 14.61 11.56 -9.86
N PRO A 495 15.82 11.03 -10.14
CA PRO A 495 16.73 11.61 -11.14
C PRO A 495 16.15 11.68 -12.56
N LYS A 496 15.18 10.82 -12.87
CA LYS A 496 14.52 10.73 -14.18
C LYS A 496 13.15 11.43 -14.21
N ALA A 497 12.79 12.21 -13.20
CA ALA A 497 11.51 12.92 -13.11
C ALA A 497 11.22 13.81 -14.34
N GLY A 498 12.23 14.57 -14.83
CA GLY A 498 12.10 15.38 -16.02
C GLY A 498 11.73 14.56 -17.27
N LYS A 499 12.39 13.41 -17.47
CA LYS A 499 12.07 12.49 -18.57
C LYS A 499 10.65 11.91 -18.46
N PHE A 500 10.22 11.59 -17.23
CA PHE A 500 8.84 11.15 -16.99
C PHE A 500 7.82 12.22 -17.41
N LEU A 501 8.04 13.47 -17.03
CA LEU A 501 7.15 14.58 -17.38
C LEU A 501 7.13 14.87 -18.89
N GLU A 502 8.24 14.63 -19.61
CA GLU A 502 8.29 14.71 -21.06
C GLU A 502 7.39 13.63 -21.70
N VAL A 503 7.47 12.38 -21.22
CA VAL A 503 6.59 11.31 -21.70
C VAL A 503 5.13 11.65 -21.41
N LYS A 504 4.83 12.15 -20.19
CA LYS A 504 3.47 12.56 -19.81
C LYS A 504 2.92 13.60 -20.78
N ARG A 505 3.67 14.67 -21.10
CA ARG A 505 3.24 15.70 -22.05
C ARG A 505 2.99 15.15 -23.47
N ARG A 506 3.78 14.17 -23.91
CA ARG A 506 3.58 13.53 -25.24
C ARG A 506 2.36 12.61 -25.27
N TYR A 507 2.06 11.92 -24.16
CA TYR A 507 0.99 10.93 -24.08
C TYR A 507 -0.36 11.57 -23.74
N ASP A 508 -0.34 12.63 -22.96
CA ASP A 508 -1.52 13.35 -22.48
C ASP A 508 -1.30 14.86 -22.55
N PRO A 509 -1.22 15.43 -23.79
CA PRO A 509 -0.90 16.85 -23.98
C PRO A 509 -1.97 17.79 -23.39
N ASP A 510 -3.23 17.38 -23.38
CA ASP A 510 -4.35 18.16 -22.83
C ASP A 510 -4.56 17.91 -21.33
N GLY A 511 -3.73 17.07 -20.69
CA GLY A 511 -3.82 16.77 -19.27
C GLY A 511 -5.13 16.08 -18.86
N ILE A 512 -5.71 15.24 -19.71
CA ILE A 512 -6.97 14.55 -19.46
C ILE A 512 -6.83 13.59 -18.28
N PHE A 513 -5.67 12.92 -18.15
CA PHE A 513 -5.34 12.04 -17.04
C PHE A 513 -4.74 12.76 -15.83
N SER A 514 -4.62 14.07 -15.85
CA SER A 514 -4.25 14.90 -14.72
C SER A 514 -5.42 15.14 -13.79
N SER A 515 -5.15 15.19 -12.49
CA SER A 515 -6.04 15.71 -11.46
C SER A 515 -5.26 16.68 -10.58
N GLU A 516 -5.94 17.50 -9.81
CA GLU A 516 -5.28 18.40 -8.85
C GLU A 516 -4.25 17.65 -8.00
N TRP A 517 -4.64 16.52 -7.42
CA TRP A 517 -3.75 15.67 -6.62
C TRP A 517 -2.52 15.18 -7.39
N SER A 518 -2.72 14.67 -8.62
CA SER A 518 -1.58 14.18 -9.39
C SER A 518 -0.63 15.30 -9.80
N ASP A 519 -1.14 16.49 -10.11
CA ASP A 519 -0.33 17.64 -10.48
C ASP A 519 0.47 18.19 -9.28
N GLN A 520 -0.13 18.19 -8.08
CA GLN A 520 0.54 18.54 -6.83
C GLN A 520 1.69 17.54 -6.52
N VAL A 521 1.42 16.24 -6.59
CA VAL A 521 2.40 15.19 -6.31
C VAL A 521 3.54 15.19 -7.33
N LEU A 522 3.23 15.46 -8.60
CA LEU A 522 4.21 15.56 -9.68
C LEU A 522 4.98 16.90 -9.68
N GLY A 523 4.65 17.81 -8.78
CA GLY A 523 5.28 19.14 -8.73
C GLY A 523 4.98 20.01 -9.96
N ILE A 524 3.86 19.75 -10.64
CA ILE A 524 3.43 20.54 -11.80
C ILE A 524 2.73 21.81 -11.35
N ASN A 525 1.85 21.72 -10.35
CA ASN A 525 1.11 22.84 -9.80
C ASN A 525 0.66 22.58 -8.37
N GLY A 526 0.87 23.57 -7.48
CA GLY A 526 0.44 23.51 -6.09
C GLY A 526 1.28 22.57 -5.21
N SER A 527 0.79 22.30 -4.00
CA SER A 527 1.38 21.38 -3.02
C SER A 527 0.35 20.36 -2.57
N PRO A 528 0.73 19.10 -2.33
CA PRO A 528 -0.17 18.12 -1.71
C PRO A 528 -0.46 18.41 -0.24
N ALA A 529 0.37 19.22 0.43
CA ALA A 529 0.12 19.66 1.80
C ALA A 529 -1.07 20.64 1.84
N ILE A 530 -1.96 20.41 2.82
CA ILE A 530 -3.15 21.25 3.05
C ILE A 530 -2.98 21.89 4.43
N PHE A 531 -2.95 23.21 4.47
CA PHE A 531 -2.81 23.97 5.72
C PHE A 531 -4.18 24.45 6.18
N GLU A 532 -4.70 23.83 7.21
CA GLU A 532 -5.96 24.16 7.89
C GLU A 532 -5.85 23.84 9.38
N LYS A 533 -6.85 24.28 10.18
CA LYS A 533 -6.90 23.90 11.60
C LYS A 533 -6.83 22.38 11.76
N ARG A 534 -5.95 21.89 12.65
CA ARG A 534 -5.68 20.47 12.93
C ARG A 534 -5.11 19.68 11.74
N CYS A 535 -4.55 20.33 10.73
CA CYS A 535 -4.02 19.62 9.55
C CYS A 535 -2.90 18.63 9.90
N ALA A 536 -2.07 18.91 10.88
CA ALA A 536 -1.00 18.00 11.26
C ALA A 536 -1.52 16.74 11.97
N ILE A 537 -2.59 16.86 12.75
CA ILE A 537 -3.28 15.69 13.34
C ILE A 537 -3.77 14.73 12.25
N GLU A 538 -4.29 15.25 11.15
CA GLU A 538 -4.75 14.46 10.01
C GLU A 538 -3.61 14.07 9.03
N GLY A 539 -2.38 14.52 9.25
CA GLY A 539 -1.25 14.27 8.35
C GLY A 539 -1.34 14.98 7.01
N LEU A 540 -2.11 16.07 6.94
CA LEU A 540 -2.27 16.90 5.76
C LEU A 540 -1.12 17.90 5.61
N CYS A 541 -0.52 18.32 6.71
CA CYS A 541 0.60 19.25 6.78
C CYS A 541 1.63 18.80 7.84
N ILE A 542 2.82 19.38 7.82
CA ILE A 542 3.71 19.44 8.97
C ILE A 542 3.37 20.70 9.72
N CYS A 543 3.19 20.64 11.03
CA CYS A 543 2.78 21.82 11.80
C CYS A 543 3.86 22.91 11.77
N SER A 544 3.42 24.16 11.68
CA SER A 544 4.24 25.37 11.82
C SER A 544 3.63 26.37 12.82
N ASP A 545 2.42 26.05 13.29
CA ASP A 545 1.65 26.84 14.24
C ASP A 545 0.82 25.88 15.11
N ASP A 546 0.49 26.29 16.34
CA ASP A 546 -0.26 25.46 17.28
C ASP A 546 -1.67 25.13 16.79
N SER A 547 -2.29 26.00 15.98
CA SER A 547 -3.60 25.75 15.38
C SER A 547 -3.62 24.54 14.41
N HIS A 548 -2.46 24.15 13.87
CA HIS A 548 -2.31 22.95 13.06
C HIS A 548 -2.38 21.66 13.90
N CYS A 549 -2.24 21.79 15.23
CA CYS A 549 -2.42 20.74 16.22
C CYS A 549 -3.80 20.86 16.89
N ALA A 550 -3.90 20.58 18.19
CA ALA A 550 -5.13 20.71 18.98
C ALA A 550 -4.80 21.36 20.35
N PRO A 551 -4.48 22.67 20.38
CA PRO A 551 -4.05 23.33 21.62
C PRO A 551 -5.13 23.34 22.69
N GLU A 552 -6.41 23.34 22.32
CA GLU A 552 -7.55 23.20 23.22
C GLU A 552 -7.61 21.86 23.95
N GLU A 553 -6.88 20.85 23.46
CA GLU A 553 -6.73 19.52 24.04
C GLU A 553 -5.30 19.26 24.56
N GLY A 554 -4.47 20.32 24.63
CA GLY A 554 -3.11 20.25 25.14
C GLY A 554 -2.05 19.79 24.12
N TYR A 555 -2.36 19.75 22.82
CA TYR A 555 -1.42 19.38 21.78
C TYR A 555 -0.87 20.60 21.04
N TYR A 556 0.44 20.81 21.14
CA TYR A 556 1.14 21.97 20.60
C TYR A 556 2.17 21.55 19.55
N CYS A 557 2.52 22.46 18.64
CA CYS A 557 3.50 22.23 17.58
C CYS A 557 4.94 22.41 18.13
N LEU A 558 5.60 21.30 18.45
CA LEU A 558 6.89 21.27 19.11
C LEU A 558 7.97 20.61 18.24
N PRO A 559 9.27 20.87 18.53
CA PRO A 559 10.36 20.13 17.91
C PRO A 559 10.29 18.63 18.23
N GLY A 560 10.86 17.82 17.33
CA GLY A 560 11.14 16.41 17.60
C GLY A 560 12.15 16.21 18.72
N LYS A 561 12.21 14.99 19.24
CA LYS A 561 13.06 14.63 20.41
C LYS A 561 14.47 14.18 20.03
N VAL A 562 14.64 13.56 18.86
CA VAL A 562 15.93 13.13 18.29
C VAL A 562 16.24 13.94 17.04
N TYR A 563 15.28 14.12 16.18
CA TYR A 563 15.38 15.01 15.02
C TYR A 563 14.68 16.34 15.32
N THR A 564 15.43 17.28 15.89
CA THR A 564 14.89 18.57 16.40
C THR A 564 14.36 19.51 15.31
N ASP A 565 14.71 19.29 14.03
CA ASP A 565 14.14 20.00 12.89
C ASP A 565 12.71 19.50 12.53
N ALA A 566 12.30 18.33 13.03
CA ALA A 566 10.93 17.88 12.91
C ALA A 566 10.00 18.80 13.72
N ARG A 567 8.80 18.98 13.22
CA ARG A 567 7.72 19.72 13.90
C ARG A 567 6.53 18.78 14.05
N VAL A 568 6.15 18.52 15.30
CA VAL A 568 5.19 17.48 15.65
C VAL A 568 4.18 17.99 16.67
N CYS A 569 2.96 17.46 16.62
CA CYS A 569 1.93 17.79 17.61
C CYS A 569 2.13 16.95 18.88
N SER A 570 2.78 17.51 19.88
CA SER A 570 3.08 16.85 21.15
C SER A 570 2.14 17.29 22.25
N PHE A 571 1.69 16.33 23.07
CA PHE A 571 0.89 16.61 24.26
C PHE A 571 1.73 17.25 25.37
N GLN A 572 1.19 18.33 25.94
CA GLN A 572 1.73 18.98 27.13
C GLN A 572 0.61 19.03 28.17
N PRO A 573 0.79 18.39 29.35
CA PRO A 573 -0.20 18.53 30.41
C PRO A 573 -0.31 19.99 30.84
N ALA A 574 -1.51 20.46 31.08
CA ALA A 574 -1.72 21.77 31.70
C ALA A 574 -1.07 21.76 33.09
N PHE A 575 -0.22 22.77 33.36
CA PHE A 575 0.42 22.98 34.66
C PHE A 575 -0.62 23.37 35.72
#